data_3b92f9d4f4d00956e96352a4f030a4e7
#
_entry.id   3b92f9d4f4d00956e96352a4f030a4e7
#
_cell.length_a   1.000
_cell.length_b   1.000
_cell.length_c   1.000
_cell.angle_alpha   90.00
_cell.angle_beta   90.00
_cell.angle_gamma   90.00
#
_symmetry.space_group_name_H-M   'P 1'
#
loop_
_entity.id
_entity.type
_entity.pdbx_description
1 polymer ?
#
loop_
_entity_poly.entity_id
_entity_poly.type
_entity_poly.pdbx_seq_one_letter_code
_entity_poly.pdbx_strand_id
1 'polypeptide(L)'
;MLDAIFKIVIFGDAGSGKTTLTKRFKSNLFISDSQMTIGVDFETKDIEVDGIKVKLMIWDFGGEERFRFILPKYINGAMGGVFMYDITSYPTLAHIDNWLSVINGRKEQIPLVLLGGKADLDVNRQIPIEEGQKIAKEKGFSGFTECSSKTGENVDKSFEILTRIMLNRS
;
A
#
# COMPACT_ATOMS: atom_id res chain seq x y z
N MET A 1 13.71 5.03 -22.26
CA MET A 1 13.19 3.65 -22.38
C MET A 1 12.90 3.15 -20.98
N LEU A 2 11.83 2.40 -20.76
CA LEU A 2 11.53 1.79 -19.47
C LEU A 2 12.36 0.51 -19.32
N ASP A 3 12.90 0.29 -18.15
CA ASP A 3 13.70 -0.90 -17.83
C ASP A 3 12.85 -2.02 -17.24
N ALA A 4 11.78 -1.67 -16.51
CA ALA A 4 10.85 -2.62 -15.90
C ALA A 4 9.41 -2.08 -15.82
N ILE A 5 8.46 -3.00 -15.74
CA ILE A 5 7.04 -2.71 -15.50
C ILE A 5 6.58 -3.62 -14.37
N PHE A 6 6.09 -3.05 -13.27
CA PHE A 6 5.62 -3.80 -12.12
C PHE A 6 4.15 -3.53 -11.85
N LYS A 7 3.37 -4.59 -11.73
CA LYS A 7 2.02 -4.54 -11.19
C LYS A 7 2.08 -4.62 -9.68
N ILE A 8 1.49 -3.63 -9.00
CA ILE A 8 1.37 -3.61 -7.54
C ILE A 8 -0.09 -3.44 -7.12
N VAL A 9 -0.41 -3.94 -5.94
CA VAL A 9 -1.73 -3.83 -5.33
C VAL A 9 -1.64 -3.06 -4.03
N ILE A 10 -2.63 -2.18 -3.78
CA ILE A 10 -2.79 -1.49 -2.50
C ILE A 10 -4.10 -1.96 -1.88
N PHE A 11 -4.05 -2.44 -0.67
CA PHE A 11 -5.20 -3.02 0.03
C PHE A 11 -5.18 -2.66 1.52
N GLY A 12 -6.29 -2.84 2.17
CA GLY A 12 -6.54 -2.48 3.57
C GLY A 12 -7.97 -1.96 3.73
N ASP A 13 -8.36 -1.68 4.96
CA ASP A 13 -9.71 -1.24 5.29
C ASP A 13 -10.12 0.05 4.58
N ALA A 14 -11.41 0.22 4.38
CA ALA A 14 -12.00 1.47 3.90
C ALA A 14 -11.63 2.62 4.86
N GLY A 15 -11.33 3.78 4.30
CA GLY A 15 -10.95 4.95 5.07
C GLY A 15 -9.51 4.95 5.60
N SER A 16 -8.69 3.94 5.28
CA SER A 16 -7.27 3.93 5.67
C SER A 16 -6.40 4.90 4.85
N GLY A 17 -6.93 5.44 3.74
CA GLY A 17 -6.25 6.45 2.94
C GLY A 17 -5.56 5.95 1.68
N LYS A 18 -5.90 4.76 1.19
CA LYS A 18 -5.28 4.13 0.02
C LYS A 18 -5.41 4.98 -1.25
N THR A 19 -6.62 5.43 -1.56
CA THR A 19 -6.89 6.27 -2.73
C THR A 19 -6.22 7.63 -2.62
N THR A 20 -6.26 8.25 -1.44
CA THR A 20 -5.58 9.52 -1.15
C THR A 20 -4.08 9.39 -1.33
N LEU A 21 -3.48 8.30 -0.87
CA LEU A 21 -2.07 7.97 -1.06
C LEU A 21 -1.72 7.87 -2.55
N THR A 22 -2.48 7.10 -3.31
CA THR A 22 -2.24 6.88 -4.74
C THR A 22 -2.33 8.18 -5.52
N LYS A 23 -3.34 9.02 -5.24
CA LYS A 23 -3.49 10.33 -5.86
C LYS A 23 -2.36 11.27 -5.47
N ARG A 24 -1.93 11.29 -4.21
CA ARG A 24 -0.80 12.09 -3.76
C ARG A 24 0.49 11.67 -4.47
N PHE A 25 0.74 10.39 -4.54
CA PHE A 25 1.90 9.84 -5.24
C PHE A 25 1.91 10.21 -6.72
N LYS A 26 0.76 10.10 -7.39
CA LYS A 26 0.65 10.38 -8.83
C LYS A 26 0.78 11.87 -9.16
N SER A 27 0.04 12.73 -8.46
CA SER A 27 -0.15 14.13 -8.84
C SER A 27 0.52 15.15 -7.93
N ASN A 28 1.12 14.72 -6.82
CA ASN A 28 1.63 15.58 -5.75
C ASN A 28 0.56 16.43 -5.05
N LEU A 29 -0.71 16.14 -5.26
CA LEU A 29 -1.82 16.88 -4.67
C LEU A 29 -2.45 16.08 -3.53
N PHE A 30 -2.77 16.76 -2.43
CA PHE A 30 -3.60 16.23 -1.38
C PHE A 30 -5.08 16.55 -1.66
N ILE A 31 -5.87 15.50 -1.84
CA ILE A 31 -7.32 15.59 -2.06
C ILE A 31 -8.00 14.94 -0.87
N SER A 32 -8.51 15.78 0.07
CA SER A 32 -9.07 15.33 1.34
C SER A 32 -10.41 14.61 1.22
N ASP A 33 -11.17 14.89 0.18
CA ASP A 33 -12.52 14.35 -0.04
C ASP A 33 -12.52 13.22 -1.06
N SER A 34 -11.56 12.30 -0.95
CA SER A 34 -11.59 11.13 -1.81
C SER A 34 -12.83 10.30 -1.51
N GLN A 35 -13.67 10.11 -2.52
CA GLN A 35 -14.81 9.23 -2.44
C GLN A 35 -14.34 7.79 -2.18
N MET A 36 -15.20 7.02 -1.51
CA MET A 36 -14.92 5.60 -1.28
C MET A 36 -14.74 4.88 -2.63
N THR A 37 -13.65 4.13 -2.76
CA THR A 37 -13.38 3.33 -3.95
C THR A 37 -14.35 2.16 -4.02
N ILE A 38 -15.11 2.10 -5.12
CA ILE A 38 -16.03 0.98 -5.39
C ILE A 38 -15.29 -0.04 -6.26
N GLY A 39 -14.99 -1.20 -5.69
CA GLY A 39 -14.26 -2.26 -6.39
C GLY A 39 -12.77 -1.97 -6.50
N VAL A 40 -12.29 -1.67 -7.68
CA VAL A 40 -10.87 -1.46 -7.98
C VAL A 40 -10.68 -0.20 -8.82
N ASP A 41 -9.69 0.61 -8.47
CA ASP A 41 -9.23 1.73 -9.29
C ASP A 41 -7.80 1.46 -9.80
N PHE A 42 -7.44 2.04 -10.93
CA PHE A 42 -6.17 1.79 -11.61
C PHE A 42 -5.45 3.08 -11.95
N GLU A 43 -4.16 3.14 -11.59
CA GLU A 43 -3.28 4.26 -11.90
C GLU A 43 -1.92 3.78 -12.37
N THR A 44 -1.21 4.61 -13.14
CA THR A 44 0.16 4.34 -13.53
C THR A 44 1.08 5.50 -13.18
N LYS A 45 2.31 5.20 -12.80
CA LYS A 45 3.35 6.20 -12.60
C LYS A 45 4.72 5.64 -12.99
N ASP A 46 5.47 6.44 -13.72
CA ASP A 46 6.87 6.16 -14.02
C ASP A 46 7.74 6.76 -12.91
N ILE A 47 8.66 5.96 -12.37
CA ILE A 47 9.61 6.37 -11.34
C ILE A 47 11.01 5.89 -11.71
N GLU A 48 12.01 6.45 -11.06
CA GLU A 48 13.39 5.97 -11.16
C GLU A 48 13.89 5.58 -9.78
N VAL A 49 14.36 4.36 -9.63
CA VAL A 49 14.93 3.82 -8.39
C VAL A 49 16.29 3.22 -8.71
N ASP A 50 17.32 3.73 -8.04
CA ASP A 50 18.71 3.26 -8.20
C ASP A 50 19.18 3.29 -9.67
N GLY A 51 18.74 4.30 -10.44
CA GLY A 51 19.05 4.49 -11.84
C GLY A 51 18.22 3.63 -12.81
N ILE A 52 17.29 2.85 -12.30
CA ILE A 52 16.42 1.97 -13.11
C ILE A 52 15.05 2.65 -13.28
N LYS A 53 14.60 2.78 -14.51
CA LYS A 53 13.31 3.39 -14.86
C LYS A 53 12.19 2.35 -14.84
N VAL A 54 11.26 2.53 -13.93
CA VAL A 54 10.18 1.57 -13.67
C VAL A 54 8.83 2.22 -13.88
N LYS A 55 7.95 1.54 -14.60
CA LYS A 55 6.53 1.88 -14.61
C LYS A 55 5.82 1.06 -13.53
N LEU A 56 5.18 1.74 -12.59
CA LEU A 56 4.29 1.11 -11.62
C LEU A 56 2.85 1.13 -12.15
N MET A 57 2.25 -0.04 -12.20
CA MET A 57 0.83 -0.24 -12.49
C MET A 57 0.14 -0.50 -11.15
N ILE A 58 -0.58 0.50 -10.64
CA ILE A 58 -1.10 0.53 -9.27
C ILE A 58 -2.59 0.19 -9.28
N TRP A 59 -2.94 -0.89 -8.59
CA TRP A 59 -4.32 -1.34 -8.41
C TRP A 59 -4.75 -1.03 -6.98
N ASP A 60 -5.63 -0.03 -6.82
CA ASP A 60 -6.18 0.41 -5.55
C ASP A 60 -7.50 -0.30 -5.30
N PHE A 61 -7.53 -1.18 -4.29
CA PHE A 61 -8.73 -1.95 -3.96
C PHE A 61 -9.60 -1.22 -2.95
N GLY A 62 -10.91 -1.24 -3.21
CA GLY A 62 -11.91 -0.81 -2.23
C GLY A 62 -11.79 -1.60 -0.93
N GLY A 63 -11.75 -0.88 0.21
CA GLY A 63 -11.50 -1.46 1.52
C GLY A 63 -12.74 -2.04 2.21
N GLU A 64 -13.91 -1.96 1.60
CA GLU A 64 -15.12 -2.56 2.16
C GLU A 64 -15.05 -4.09 2.09
N GLU A 65 -15.53 -4.74 3.13
CA GLU A 65 -15.53 -6.20 3.24
C GLU A 65 -16.19 -6.88 2.02
N ARG A 66 -17.26 -6.29 1.50
CA ARG A 66 -17.97 -6.81 0.32
C ARG A 66 -17.10 -6.90 -0.93
N PHE A 67 -15.99 -6.16 -1.02
CA PHE A 67 -15.09 -6.18 -2.17
C PHE A 67 -13.90 -7.13 -2.00
N ARG A 68 -13.69 -7.72 -0.83
CA ARG A 68 -12.57 -8.65 -0.61
C ARG A 68 -12.59 -9.84 -1.55
N PHE A 69 -13.77 -10.32 -1.93
CA PHE A 69 -13.89 -11.49 -2.81
C PHE A 69 -13.34 -11.26 -4.22
N ILE A 70 -13.22 -10.00 -4.67
CA ILE A 70 -12.67 -9.69 -5.99
C ILE A 70 -11.14 -9.61 -5.98
N LEU A 71 -10.52 -9.38 -4.84
CA LEU A 71 -9.07 -9.23 -4.71
C LEU A 71 -8.29 -10.43 -5.27
N PRO A 72 -8.65 -11.70 -5.00
CA PRO A 72 -7.92 -12.83 -5.56
C PRO A 72 -7.84 -12.83 -7.07
N LYS A 73 -8.87 -12.32 -7.75
CA LYS A 73 -8.91 -12.24 -9.21
C LYS A 73 -7.92 -11.18 -9.74
N TYR A 74 -7.84 -10.03 -9.10
CA TYR A 74 -7.02 -8.91 -9.55
C TYR A 74 -5.57 -9.00 -9.10
N ILE A 75 -5.27 -9.78 -8.07
CA ILE A 75 -3.91 -9.95 -7.56
C ILE A 75 -3.02 -10.81 -8.47
N ASN A 76 -3.61 -11.54 -9.41
CA ASN A 76 -2.86 -12.34 -10.38
C ASN A 76 -1.90 -11.45 -11.17
N GLY A 77 -0.62 -11.88 -11.24
CA GLY A 77 0.43 -11.11 -11.90
C GLY A 77 0.98 -9.94 -11.07
N ALA A 78 0.45 -9.68 -9.87
CA ALA A 78 1.03 -8.68 -8.99
C ALA A 78 2.42 -9.12 -8.53
N MET A 79 3.37 -8.19 -8.57
CA MET A 79 4.78 -8.42 -8.21
C MET A 79 5.12 -7.88 -6.82
N GLY A 80 4.22 -7.11 -6.23
CA GLY A 80 4.31 -6.59 -4.89
C GLY A 80 3.01 -5.97 -4.42
N GLY A 81 2.95 -5.63 -3.14
CA GLY A 81 1.77 -5.00 -2.57
C GLY A 81 2.07 -4.13 -1.36
N VAL A 82 1.13 -3.24 -1.09
CA VAL A 82 1.11 -2.38 0.09
C VAL A 82 -0.15 -2.67 0.88
N PHE A 83 0.00 -3.06 2.14
CA PHE A 83 -1.10 -3.05 3.10
C PHE A 83 -1.05 -1.73 3.87
N MET A 84 -2.14 -0.96 3.78
CA MET A 84 -2.23 0.34 4.44
C MET A 84 -3.19 0.30 5.61
N TYR A 85 -2.75 0.85 6.76
CA TYR A 85 -3.59 1.11 7.91
C TYR A 85 -3.54 2.60 8.28
N ASP A 86 -4.47 3.02 9.11
CA ASP A 86 -4.57 4.38 9.63
C ASP A 86 -4.04 4.38 11.07
N ILE A 87 -2.99 5.14 11.36
CA ILE A 87 -2.39 5.20 12.70
C ILE A 87 -3.35 5.71 13.77
N THR A 88 -4.44 6.39 13.36
CA THR A 88 -5.48 6.91 14.26
C THR A 88 -6.64 5.95 14.47
N SER A 89 -6.61 4.77 13.84
CA SER A 89 -7.70 3.79 13.89
C SER A 89 -7.16 2.37 14.07
N TYR A 90 -7.19 1.88 15.30
CA TYR A 90 -6.70 0.55 15.64
C TYR A 90 -7.35 -0.57 14.82
N PRO A 91 -8.67 -0.57 14.55
CA PRO A 91 -9.30 -1.61 13.74
C PRO A 91 -8.67 -1.80 12.37
N THR A 92 -8.16 -0.75 11.75
CA THR A 92 -7.56 -0.82 10.41
C THR A 92 -6.27 -1.67 10.40
N LEU A 93 -5.56 -1.77 11.50
CA LEU A 93 -4.44 -2.69 11.66
C LEU A 93 -4.91 -4.06 12.16
N ALA A 94 -5.88 -4.11 13.08
CA ALA A 94 -6.39 -5.36 13.64
C ALA A 94 -6.95 -6.32 12.59
N HIS A 95 -7.49 -5.81 11.48
CA HIS A 95 -8.04 -6.61 10.38
C HIS A 95 -6.98 -7.18 9.44
N ILE A 96 -5.69 -7.01 9.74
CA ILE A 96 -4.60 -7.43 8.87
C ILE A 96 -4.67 -8.91 8.46
N ASP A 97 -5.02 -9.80 9.39
CA ASP A 97 -5.10 -11.23 9.11
C ASP A 97 -6.23 -11.57 8.13
N ASN A 98 -7.34 -10.84 8.18
CA ASN A 98 -8.44 -11.01 7.23
C ASN A 98 -8.00 -10.67 5.80
N TRP A 99 -7.18 -9.63 5.64
CA TRP A 99 -6.63 -9.25 4.34
C TRP A 99 -5.54 -10.21 3.87
N LEU A 100 -4.62 -10.59 4.76
CA LEU A 100 -3.54 -11.52 4.42
C LEU A 100 -4.07 -12.89 4.03
N SER A 101 -5.17 -13.37 4.62
CA SER A 101 -5.78 -14.65 4.27
C SER A 101 -6.24 -14.69 2.81
N VAL A 102 -6.69 -13.55 2.28
CA VAL A 102 -7.09 -13.43 0.87
C VAL A 102 -5.88 -13.53 -0.06
N ILE A 103 -4.73 -13.00 0.36
CA ILE A 103 -3.51 -12.94 -0.44
C ILE A 103 -2.70 -14.24 -0.35
N ASN A 104 -2.64 -14.86 0.82
CA ASN A 104 -1.83 -16.05 1.08
C ASN A 104 -2.31 -17.33 0.36
N GLY A 105 -3.50 -17.31 -0.24
CA GLY A 105 -4.00 -18.41 -1.08
C GLY A 105 -3.27 -18.56 -2.42
N ARG A 106 -2.26 -17.75 -2.71
CA ARG A 106 -1.49 -17.78 -3.95
C ARG A 106 -0.36 -18.80 -3.90
N LYS A 107 -0.02 -19.34 -5.07
CA LYS A 107 1.15 -20.23 -5.22
C LYS A 107 2.48 -19.52 -5.02
N GLU A 108 2.55 -18.22 -5.36
CA GLU A 108 3.75 -17.41 -5.26
C GLU A 108 3.54 -16.31 -4.22
N GLN A 109 4.47 -16.19 -3.28
CA GLN A 109 4.48 -15.10 -2.32
C GLN A 109 5.10 -13.87 -2.95
N ILE A 110 4.37 -12.75 -2.86
CA ILE A 110 4.87 -11.44 -3.28
C ILE A 110 5.37 -10.64 -2.08
N PRO A 111 6.37 -9.74 -2.26
CA PRO A 111 6.78 -8.84 -1.20
C PRO A 111 5.67 -7.88 -0.86
N LEU A 112 5.45 -7.67 0.43
CA LEU A 112 4.47 -6.74 0.98
C LEU A 112 5.16 -5.70 1.85
N VAL A 113 4.77 -4.45 1.70
CA VAL A 113 5.14 -3.34 2.61
C VAL A 113 3.96 -3.02 3.49
N LEU A 114 4.19 -2.93 4.79
CA LEU A 114 3.21 -2.43 5.76
C LEU A 114 3.37 -0.91 5.87
N LEU A 115 2.29 -0.18 5.64
CA LEU A 115 2.30 1.28 5.59
C LEU A 115 1.28 1.87 6.55
N GLY A 116 1.76 2.59 7.56
CA GLY A 116 0.91 3.40 8.42
C GLY A 116 0.65 4.76 7.80
N GLY A 117 -0.59 5.07 7.51
CA GLY A 117 -1.00 6.34 6.94
C GLY A 117 -1.43 7.36 7.98
N LYS A 118 -1.59 8.61 7.52
CA LYS A 118 -2.02 9.75 8.32
C LYS A 118 -1.06 10.11 9.46
N ALA A 119 0.25 9.98 9.23
CA ALA A 119 1.29 10.26 10.21
C ALA A 119 1.27 11.73 10.70
N ASP A 120 0.70 12.66 9.92
CA ASP A 120 0.46 14.04 10.31
C ASP A 120 -0.55 14.18 11.48
N LEU A 121 -1.40 13.17 11.71
CA LEU A 121 -2.37 13.13 12.80
C LEU A 121 -1.81 12.46 14.07
N ASP A 122 -0.54 12.68 14.35
CA ASP A 122 0.16 12.05 15.48
C ASP A 122 -0.51 12.32 16.84
N VAL A 123 -1.14 13.47 17.02
CA VAL A 123 -1.91 13.81 18.23
C VAL A 123 -3.06 12.84 18.47
N ASN A 124 -3.65 12.30 17.41
CA ASN A 124 -4.77 11.34 17.48
C ASN A 124 -4.32 9.88 17.30
N ARG A 125 -3.02 9.64 17.37
CA ARG A 125 -2.44 8.31 17.17
C ARG A 125 -2.99 7.30 18.18
N GLN A 126 -3.45 6.15 17.67
CA GLN A 126 -3.85 4.98 18.47
C GLN A 126 -2.83 3.84 18.36
N ILE A 127 -2.03 3.83 17.29
CA ILE A 127 -1.08 2.77 17.02
C ILE A 127 0.34 3.35 17.07
N PRO A 128 1.12 3.02 18.12
CA PRO A 128 2.53 3.41 18.17
C PRO A 128 3.32 2.85 16.99
N ILE A 129 4.35 3.59 16.56
CA ILE A 129 5.19 3.14 15.43
C ILE A 129 5.84 1.78 15.70
N GLU A 130 6.22 1.53 16.95
CA GLU A 130 6.85 0.28 17.40
C GLU A 130 5.91 -0.92 17.22
N GLU A 131 4.60 -0.71 17.40
CA GLU A 131 3.60 -1.76 17.18
C GLU A 131 3.47 -2.09 15.69
N GLY A 132 3.46 -1.09 14.82
CA GLY A 132 3.49 -1.29 13.37
C GLY A 132 4.73 -2.06 12.93
N GLN A 133 5.90 -1.68 13.44
CA GLN A 133 7.17 -2.37 13.17
C GLN A 133 7.14 -3.84 13.63
N LYS A 134 6.61 -4.08 14.82
CA LYS A 134 6.48 -5.42 15.39
C LYS A 134 5.55 -6.30 14.52
N ILE A 135 4.40 -5.80 14.16
CA ILE A 135 3.43 -6.51 13.32
C ILE A 135 4.04 -6.81 11.93
N ALA A 136 4.73 -5.85 11.33
CA ALA A 136 5.40 -6.06 10.05
C ALA A 136 6.38 -7.25 10.13
N LYS A 137 7.18 -7.31 11.18
CA LYS A 137 8.13 -8.40 11.40
C LYS A 137 7.44 -9.73 11.65
N GLU A 138 6.45 -9.77 12.53
CA GLU A 138 5.71 -11.00 12.89
C GLU A 138 4.93 -11.58 11.71
N LYS A 139 4.37 -10.73 10.84
CA LYS A 139 3.57 -11.15 9.70
C LYS A 139 4.39 -11.37 8.42
N GLY A 140 5.71 -11.18 8.47
CA GLY A 140 6.60 -11.44 7.33
C GLY A 140 6.57 -10.38 6.25
N PHE A 141 6.23 -9.14 6.57
CA PHE A 141 6.34 -8.03 5.62
C PHE A 141 7.80 -7.76 5.26
N SER A 142 8.04 -7.39 4.02
CA SER A 142 9.38 -7.11 3.50
C SER A 142 9.86 -5.70 3.79
N GLY A 143 8.97 -4.81 4.21
CA GLY A 143 9.28 -3.43 4.59
C GLY A 143 8.17 -2.80 5.41
N PHE A 144 8.53 -1.72 6.11
CA PHE A 144 7.61 -0.92 6.92
C PHE A 144 7.99 0.54 6.87
N THR A 145 6.99 1.40 6.78
CA THR A 145 7.14 2.84 7.02
C THR A 145 5.81 3.47 7.40
N GLU A 146 5.86 4.71 7.86
CA GLU A 146 4.68 5.56 8.01
C GLU A 146 4.75 6.71 7.02
N CYS A 147 3.62 7.21 6.57
CA CYS A 147 3.55 8.33 5.64
C CYS A 147 2.40 9.27 5.96
N SER A 148 2.47 10.46 5.38
CA SER A 148 1.39 11.44 5.36
C SER A 148 1.09 11.86 3.93
N SER A 149 -0.09 11.50 3.44
CA SER A 149 -0.55 11.98 2.14
C SER A 149 -0.83 13.48 2.16
N LYS A 150 -1.14 14.04 3.34
CA LYS A 150 -1.37 15.48 3.52
C LYS A 150 -0.10 16.29 3.34
N THR A 151 1.00 15.92 3.99
CA THR A 151 2.28 16.62 3.92
C THR A 151 3.17 16.14 2.80
N GLY A 152 2.95 14.94 2.28
CA GLY A 152 3.82 14.26 1.32
C GLY A 152 4.93 13.44 1.98
N GLU A 153 5.09 13.51 3.30
CA GLU A 153 6.14 12.78 4.00
C GLU A 153 6.08 11.29 3.72
N ASN A 154 7.20 10.73 3.27
CA ASN A 154 7.39 9.31 2.98
C ASN A 154 6.42 8.71 1.94
N VAL A 155 5.68 9.52 1.19
CA VAL A 155 4.80 9.00 0.12
C VAL A 155 5.64 8.37 -0.99
N ASP A 156 6.57 9.10 -1.58
CA ASP A 156 7.46 8.55 -2.61
C ASP A 156 8.32 7.41 -2.07
N LYS A 157 8.84 7.57 -0.86
CA LYS A 157 9.68 6.57 -0.18
C LYS A 157 8.96 5.22 -0.01
N SER A 158 7.66 5.24 0.27
CA SER A 158 6.86 4.01 0.42
C SER A 158 6.89 3.17 -0.86
N PHE A 159 6.72 3.81 -2.01
CA PHE A 159 6.75 3.14 -3.30
C PHE A 159 8.18 2.76 -3.73
N GLU A 160 9.16 3.58 -3.40
CA GLU A 160 10.58 3.27 -3.65
C GLU A 160 11.04 2.03 -2.90
N ILE A 161 10.67 1.90 -1.62
CA ILE A 161 10.99 0.71 -0.80
C ILE A 161 10.47 -0.55 -1.50
N LEU A 162 9.19 -0.57 -1.87
CA LEU A 162 8.58 -1.72 -2.53
C LEU A 162 9.25 -1.99 -3.89
N THR A 163 9.49 -0.95 -4.68
CA THR A 163 10.11 -1.08 -6.01
C THR A 163 11.51 -1.66 -5.90
N ARG A 164 12.32 -1.20 -4.96
CA ARG A 164 13.67 -1.74 -4.73
C ARG A 164 13.63 -3.22 -4.35
N ILE A 165 12.67 -3.61 -3.52
CA ILE A 165 12.49 -5.03 -3.15
C ILE A 165 12.12 -5.86 -4.37
N MET A 166 11.21 -5.37 -5.22
CA MET A 166 10.82 -6.09 -6.45
C MET A 166 11.98 -6.19 -7.44
N LEU A 167 12.76 -5.13 -7.63
CA LEU A 167 13.95 -5.15 -8.51
C LEU A 167 14.97 -6.19 -8.05
N ASN A 168 15.16 -6.37 -6.75
CA ASN A 168 16.11 -7.36 -6.22
C ASN A 168 15.62 -8.80 -6.33
N ARG A 169 14.36 -9.02 -6.69
CA ARG A 169 13.76 -10.35 -6.91
C ARG A 169 13.59 -10.72 -8.38
N SER A 170 13.83 -9.75 -9.26
CA SER A 170 13.61 -9.89 -10.71
C SER A 170 14.81 -10.54 -11.39
#